data_5a9e92707c1c0695f869838977f508f7
#
_entry.id   5a9e92707c1c0695f869838977f508f7
#
_cell.length_a   1.000
_cell.length_b   1.000
_cell.length_c   1.000
_cell.angle_alpha   90.00
_cell.angle_beta   90.00
_cell.angle_gamma   90.00
#
_symmetry.space_group_name_H-M   'P 1'
#
loop_
_entity.id
_entity.type
_entity.pdbx_description
1 polymer ?
#
loop_
_entity_poly.entity_id
_entity_poly.type
_entity_poly.pdbx_seq_one_letter_code
_entity_poly.pdbx_strand_id
1 'polypeptide(L)'
;MGEVYPVPEDFAVEPGRLYVVATPIGHLGDLSPRAGAVLSGVSLICAEDTRTSQRLLAHIGSKVPMRALHDHNEREQVAGLVDRLLQGDAIALISDAGTPLVSDPGFRLVRAARAQGVQVVPVPGPSAILTALCATGLPTDRFAFEGFLPAKSGARGQALDALRNEQRTLVFFEAPHRIVATLGDMAARFGADRPAWLARELTKRFEQVVGATLADLLDWTEAHPEAIRGEMVLVVGGCPLAAVESTVDVDRLLMLLLASLPTK
;
A
#
# COMPACT_ATOMS: atom_id res chain seq x y z
N MET A 1 -15.78 21.52 21.09
CA MET A 1 -15.22 22.33 20.01
C MET A 1 -13.72 22.13 20.09
N GLY A 2 -13.16 21.23 19.27
CA GLY A 2 -11.73 20.96 19.24
C GLY A 2 -11.02 22.13 18.58
N GLU A 3 -9.93 22.58 19.16
CA GLU A 3 -9.03 23.54 18.54
C GLU A 3 -8.51 22.95 17.24
N VAL A 4 -8.88 23.56 16.13
CA VAL A 4 -8.27 23.26 14.82
C VAL A 4 -6.89 23.92 14.89
N TYR A 5 -5.82 23.13 14.89
CA TYR A 5 -4.47 23.66 14.74
C TYR A 5 -4.42 24.46 13.44
N PRO A 6 -4.09 25.76 13.51
CA PRO A 6 -4.04 26.58 12.30
C PRO A 6 -2.98 25.99 11.35
N VAL A 7 -3.35 25.88 10.08
CA VAL A 7 -2.36 25.65 9.02
C VAL A 7 -1.40 26.85 9.08
N PRO A 8 -0.08 26.63 9.06
CA PRO A 8 0.87 27.74 9.01
C PRO A 8 0.46 28.72 7.92
N GLU A 9 0.43 30.01 8.20
CA GLU A 9 0.02 31.08 7.27
C GLU A 9 0.82 31.07 5.94
N ASP A 10 1.95 30.34 5.91
CA ASP A 10 2.87 30.25 4.78
C ASP A 10 2.51 29.15 3.76
N PHE A 11 1.43 28.37 3.98
CA PHE A 11 1.07 27.33 3.04
C PHE A 11 -0.01 27.80 2.06
N ALA A 12 0.40 28.38 0.94
CA ALA A 12 -0.46 28.69 -0.20
C ALA A 12 -0.36 27.59 -1.26
N VAL A 13 -1.51 27.23 -1.85
CA VAL A 13 -1.54 26.39 -3.06
C VAL A 13 -0.99 27.23 -4.21
N GLU A 14 0.07 26.72 -4.84
CA GLU A 14 0.72 27.43 -5.95
C GLU A 14 0.16 26.95 -7.29
N PRO A 15 -0.03 27.86 -8.27
CA PRO A 15 -0.53 27.53 -9.59
C PRO A 15 0.44 26.61 -10.35
N GLY A 16 -0.09 25.81 -11.28
CA GLY A 16 0.72 24.95 -12.16
C GLY A 16 1.35 23.75 -11.45
N ARG A 17 0.87 23.37 -10.25
CA ARG A 17 1.42 22.25 -9.48
C ARG A 17 0.44 21.09 -9.37
N LEU A 18 0.99 19.87 -9.41
CA LEU A 18 0.26 18.64 -9.10
C LEU A 18 0.55 18.23 -7.66
N TYR A 19 -0.47 18.23 -6.81
CA TYR A 19 -0.39 17.80 -5.42
C TYR A 19 -0.84 16.34 -5.29
N VAL A 20 0.03 15.45 -4.83
CA VAL A 20 -0.31 14.06 -4.50
C VAL A 20 -0.61 14.00 -3.01
N VAL A 21 -1.89 13.86 -2.67
CA VAL A 21 -2.38 14.07 -1.30
C VAL A 21 -2.83 12.75 -0.70
N ALA A 22 -2.18 12.35 0.40
CA ALA A 22 -2.62 11.20 1.17
C ALA A 22 -3.91 11.52 1.94
N THR A 23 -4.85 10.57 1.92
CA THR A 23 -6.17 10.68 2.55
C THR A 23 -6.32 9.68 3.71
N PRO A 24 -7.28 9.87 4.63
CA PRO A 24 -7.53 8.95 5.72
C PRO A 24 -7.81 7.51 5.24
N ILE A 25 -7.31 6.53 5.99
CA ILE A 25 -7.56 5.09 5.73
C ILE A 25 -8.76 4.53 6.50
N GLY A 26 -9.46 5.39 7.26
CA GLY A 26 -10.64 5.01 8.04
C GLY A 26 -11.13 6.15 8.92
N HIS A 27 -10.23 6.77 9.70
CA HIS A 27 -10.57 7.83 10.62
C HIS A 27 -10.34 9.22 10.01
N LEU A 28 -11.40 10.02 9.82
CA LEU A 28 -11.31 11.34 9.17
C LEU A 28 -10.35 12.31 9.89
N GLY A 29 -10.15 12.14 11.20
CA GLY A 29 -9.21 12.93 11.98
C GLY A 29 -7.72 12.71 11.64
N ASP A 30 -7.41 11.70 10.81
CA ASP A 30 -6.04 11.45 10.34
C ASP A 30 -5.68 12.32 9.13
N LEU A 31 -6.63 13.10 8.60
CA LEU A 31 -6.32 14.07 7.55
C LEU A 31 -5.43 15.18 8.12
N SER A 32 -4.24 15.36 7.57
CA SER A 32 -3.38 16.46 8.02
C SER A 32 -4.00 17.83 7.70
N PRO A 33 -3.76 18.86 8.54
CA PRO A 33 -4.22 20.24 8.24
C PRO A 33 -3.75 20.72 6.86
N ARG A 34 -2.53 20.39 6.48
CA ARG A 34 -1.96 20.70 5.17
C ARG A 34 -2.71 20.03 4.02
N ALA A 35 -3.09 18.76 4.17
CA ALA A 35 -3.91 18.06 3.19
C ALA A 35 -5.28 18.73 3.02
N GLY A 36 -5.93 19.10 4.14
CA GLY A 36 -7.19 19.84 4.12
C GLY A 36 -7.07 21.20 3.41
N ALA A 37 -5.99 21.95 3.66
CA ALA A 37 -5.73 23.22 2.98
C ALA A 37 -5.53 23.05 1.47
N VAL A 38 -4.74 22.06 1.05
CA VAL A 38 -4.56 21.74 -0.38
C VAL A 38 -5.89 21.39 -1.05
N LEU A 39 -6.65 20.48 -0.46
CA LEU A 39 -7.94 20.03 -1.00
C LEU A 39 -9.00 21.12 -1.03
N SER A 40 -8.80 22.23 -0.31
CA SER A 40 -9.69 23.40 -0.32
C SER A 40 -9.20 24.53 -1.23
N GLY A 41 -7.91 24.49 -1.64
CA GLY A 41 -7.27 25.59 -2.39
C GLY A 41 -6.95 25.28 -3.86
N VAL A 42 -6.96 24.02 -4.30
CA VAL A 42 -6.69 23.66 -5.69
C VAL A 42 -7.86 23.98 -6.63
N SER A 43 -7.59 24.02 -7.94
CA SER A 43 -8.61 24.27 -8.97
C SER A 43 -9.45 23.02 -9.30
N LEU A 44 -8.86 21.83 -9.09
CA LEU A 44 -9.49 20.54 -9.40
C LEU A 44 -8.93 19.47 -8.48
N ILE A 45 -9.78 18.52 -8.09
CA ILE A 45 -9.37 17.28 -7.42
C ILE A 45 -9.63 16.11 -8.37
N CYS A 46 -8.58 15.35 -8.69
CA CYS A 46 -8.68 14.06 -9.34
C CYS A 46 -8.77 12.97 -8.25
N ALA A 47 -9.89 12.27 -8.22
CA ALA A 47 -10.20 11.24 -7.23
C ALA A 47 -10.47 9.90 -7.93
N GLU A 48 -10.10 8.79 -7.30
CA GLU A 48 -10.36 7.45 -7.84
C GLU A 48 -11.88 7.20 -7.96
N ASP A 49 -12.63 7.30 -6.86
CA ASP A 49 -14.09 7.36 -6.84
C ASP A 49 -14.55 8.67 -6.18
N THR A 50 -15.19 9.52 -6.97
CA THR A 50 -15.70 10.83 -6.51
C THR A 50 -16.78 10.70 -5.44
N ARG A 51 -17.51 9.58 -5.38
CA ARG A 51 -18.56 9.33 -4.38
C ARG A 51 -17.94 9.04 -3.01
N THR A 52 -16.89 8.22 -2.97
CA THR A 52 -16.12 7.94 -1.75
C THR A 52 -15.48 9.22 -1.23
N SER A 53 -14.82 9.97 -2.11
CA SER A 53 -14.11 11.20 -1.77
C SER A 53 -15.04 12.35 -1.33
N GLN A 54 -16.30 12.34 -1.76
CA GLN A 54 -17.28 13.38 -1.39
C GLN A 54 -17.45 13.52 0.12
N ARG A 55 -17.40 12.39 0.86
CA ARG A 55 -17.53 12.40 2.32
C ARG A 55 -16.35 13.14 2.98
N LEU A 56 -15.14 12.93 2.49
CA LEU A 56 -13.95 13.61 2.96
C LEU A 56 -14.03 15.12 2.69
N LEU A 57 -14.40 15.51 1.46
CA LEU A 57 -14.50 16.93 1.10
C LEU A 57 -15.62 17.65 1.87
N ALA A 58 -16.74 16.99 2.11
CA ALA A 58 -17.80 17.53 2.95
C ALA A 58 -17.32 17.75 4.41
N HIS A 59 -16.50 16.84 4.95
CA HIS A 59 -15.94 16.95 6.30
C HIS A 59 -15.06 18.18 6.47
N ILE A 60 -14.27 18.54 5.44
CA ILE A 60 -13.40 19.73 5.46
C ILE A 60 -14.06 20.99 4.88
N GLY A 61 -15.31 20.89 4.44
CA GLY A 61 -16.06 22.01 3.83
C GLY A 61 -15.54 22.43 2.45
N SER A 62 -14.75 21.61 1.77
CA SER A 62 -14.24 21.90 0.43
C SER A 62 -15.35 21.83 -0.62
N LYS A 63 -15.37 22.84 -1.51
CA LYS A 63 -16.29 22.95 -2.67
C LYS A 63 -15.54 22.81 -4.00
N VAL A 64 -14.29 22.39 -3.96
CA VAL A 64 -13.46 22.20 -5.16
C VAL A 64 -14.10 21.12 -6.05
N PRO A 65 -14.22 21.35 -7.37
CA PRO A 65 -14.77 20.37 -8.29
C PRO A 65 -13.90 19.10 -8.31
N MET A 66 -14.57 17.95 -8.42
CA MET A 66 -13.91 16.65 -8.54
C MET A 66 -14.04 16.08 -9.95
N ARG A 67 -13.04 15.31 -10.36
CA ARG A 67 -13.05 14.47 -11.56
C ARG A 67 -12.59 13.07 -11.22
N ALA A 68 -13.32 12.06 -11.68
CA ALA A 68 -12.89 10.67 -11.51
C ALA A 68 -11.65 10.37 -12.36
N LEU A 69 -10.63 9.79 -11.73
CA LEU A 69 -9.39 9.34 -12.36
C LEU A 69 -9.05 7.94 -11.83
N HIS A 70 -9.36 6.91 -12.61
CA HIS A 70 -9.16 5.51 -12.28
C HIS A 70 -8.43 4.81 -13.44
N ASP A 71 -7.95 3.60 -13.23
CA ASP A 71 -7.10 2.85 -14.20
C ASP A 71 -7.70 2.78 -15.61
N HIS A 72 -9.03 2.69 -15.72
CA HIS A 72 -9.71 2.57 -17.02
C HIS A 72 -9.77 3.88 -17.82
N ASN A 73 -9.76 5.05 -17.17
CA ASN A 73 -9.88 6.35 -17.84
C ASN A 73 -8.63 7.22 -17.75
N GLU A 74 -7.67 6.87 -16.90
CA GLU A 74 -6.46 7.66 -16.65
C GLU A 74 -5.74 7.98 -17.97
N ARG A 75 -5.56 6.97 -18.83
CA ARG A 75 -4.83 7.12 -20.11
C ARG A 75 -5.42 8.19 -21.02
N GLU A 76 -6.73 8.32 -21.04
CA GLU A 76 -7.44 9.29 -21.88
C GLU A 76 -7.38 10.71 -21.29
N GLN A 77 -7.37 10.81 -19.96
CA GLN A 77 -7.46 12.09 -19.28
C GLN A 77 -6.11 12.79 -19.05
N VAL A 78 -5.00 12.02 -19.04
CA VAL A 78 -3.66 12.53 -18.67
C VAL A 78 -3.27 13.76 -19.50
N ALA A 79 -3.44 13.74 -20.81
CA ALA A 79 -3.04 14.86 -21.67
C ALA A 79 -3.76 16.16 -21.29
N GLY A 80 -5.08 16.12 -21.16
CA GLY A 80 -5.87 17.30 -20.80
C GLY A 80 -5.62 17.79 -19.37
N LEU A 81 -5.27 16.91 -18.43
CA LEU A 81 -4.88 17.31 -17.07
C LEU A 81 -3.51 17.99 -17.05
N VAL A 82 -2.56 17.48 -17.83
CA VAL A 82 -1.24 18.10 -17.96
C VAL A 82 -1.34 19.46 -18.62
N ASP A 83 -2.15 19.63 -19.67
CA ASP A 83 -2.39 20.91 -20.32
C ASP A 83 -2.95 21.94 -19.33
N ARG A 84 -3.88 21.56 -18.47
CA ARG A 84 -4.41 22.42 -17.41
C ARG A 84 -3.34 22.85 -16.41
N LEU A 85 -2.48 21.92 -15.98
CA LEU A 85 -1.35 22.23 -15.10
C LEU A 85 -0.40 23.24 -15.74
N LEU A 86 -0.08 23.09 -17.03
CA LEU A 86 0.76 24.02 -17.80
C LEU A 86 0.12 25.40 -17.99
N GLN A 87 -1.22 25.47 -17.99
CA GLN A 87 -1.98 26.71 -18.03
C GLN A 87 -2.10 27.41 -16.67
N GLY A 88 -1.55 26.79 -15.61
CA GLY A 88 -1.52 27.37 -14.27
C GLY A 88 -2.55 26.81 -13.30
N ASP A 89 -3.38 25.83 -13.67
CA ASP A 89 -4.26 25.15 -12.72
C ASP A 89 -3.44 24.39 -11.66
N ALA A 90 -3.84 24.51 -10.40
CA ALA A 90 -3.37 23.63 -9.35
C ALA A 90 -4.31 22.41 -9.25
N ILE A 91 -3.76 21.20 -9.32
CA ILE A 91 -4.57 19.97 -9.29
C ILE A 91 -4.11 19.10 -8.13
N ALA A 92 -5.07 18.57 -7.35
CA ALA A 92 -4.80 17.52 -6.37
C ALA A 92 -5.16 16.14 -6.93
N LEU A 93 -4.34 15.15 -6.67
CA LEU A 93 -4.60 13.73 -6.90
C LEU A 93 -4.79 13.05 -5.55
N ILE A 94 -5.91 12.38 -5.38
CA ILE A 94 -6.24 11.56 -4.20
C ILE A 94 -6.70 10.17 -4.63
N SER A 95 -6.48 9.17 -3.76
CA SER A 95 -7.10 7.84 -3.84
C SER A 95 -8.28 7.75 -2.87
N ASP A 96 -8.98 6.64 -2.90
CA ASP A 96 -10.11 6.38 -2.00
C ASP A 96 -9.66 6.31 -0.53
N ALA A 97 -8.43 5.83 -0.29
CA ALA A 97 -7.83 5.76 1.05
C ALA A 97 -6.30 5.70 0.98
N GLY A 98 -5.61 6.40 1.88
CA GLY A 98 -4.17 6.34 2.01
C GLY A 98 -3.40 7.20 1.02
N THR A 99 -2.20 6.74 0.66
CA THR A 99 -1.27 7.46 -0.21
C THR A 99 -1.51 7.05 -1.67
N PRO A 100 -1.86 7.97 -2.57
CA PRO A 100 -2.10 7.67 -3.98
C PRO A 100 -0.91 6.99 -4.66
N LEU A 101 -1.12 6.28 -5.75
CA LEU A 101 -0.17 5.50 -6.54
C LEU A 101 0.28 4.17 -5.90
N VAL A 102 -0.03 3.94 -4.64
CA VAL A 102 0.36 2.72 -3.93
C VAL A 102 -0.79 1.70 -4.01
N SER A 103 -0.81 0.88 -5.04
CA SER A 103 -1.92 0.03 -5.49
C SER A 103 -3.14 0.82 -6.01
N ASP A 104 -2.95 2.10 -6.30
CA ASP A 104 -3.97 3.05 -6.71
C ASP A 104 -3.60 3.71 -8.05
N PRO A 105 -4.56 4.30 -8.78
CA PRO A 105 -4.32 5.03 -10.02
C PRO A 105 -3.50 6.32 -9.79
N GLY A 106 -3.01 6.92 -10.88
CA GLY A 106 -2.31 8.20 -10.86
C GLY A 106 -0.86 8.17 -11.32
N PHE A 107 -0.26 6.99 -11.45
CA PHE A 107 1.13 6.85 -11.91
C PHE A 107 1.38 7.51 -13.28
N ARG A 108 0.45 7.34 -14.23
CA ARG A 108 0.58 7.92 -15.57
C ARG A 108 0.51 9.44 -15.54
N LEU A 109 -0.41 9.99 -14.72
CA LEU A 109 -0.53 11.44 -14.54
C LEU A 109 0.75 12.03 -13.94
N VAL A 110 1.25 11.47 -12.84
CA VAL A 110 2.49 11.92 -12.20
C VAL A 110 3.67 11.85 -13.15
N ARG A 111 3.81 10.74 -13.87
CA ARG A 111 4.87 10.54 -14.86
C ARG A 111 4.80 11.58 -15.99
N ALA A 112 3.62 11.82 -16.55
CA ALA A 112 3.42 12.76 -17.63
C ALA A 112 3.64 14.22 -17.18
N ALA A 113 3.13 14.60 -16.01
CA ALA A 113 3.34 15.92 -15.41
C ALA A 113 4.85 16.20 -15.24
N ARG A 114 5.59 15.26 -14.66
CA ARG A 114 7.06 15.41 -14.50
C ARG A 114 7.80 15.50 -15.83
N ALA A 115 7.37 14.74 -16.85
CA ALA A 115 7.97 14.79 -18.17
C ALA A 115 7.79 16.15 -18.88
N GLN A 116 6.77 16.91 -18.49
CA GLN A 116 6.50 18.27 -18.97
C GLN A 116 7.01 19.37 -18.01
N GLY A 117 7.85 19.04 -17.03
CA GLY A 117 8.43 19.99 -16.10
C GLY A 117 7.48 20.50 -15.00
N VAL A 118 6.27 19.94 -14.91
CA VAL A 118 5.32 20.28 -13.84
C VAL A 118 5.87 19.82 -12.50
N GLN A 119 5.84 20.71 -11.51
CA GLN A 119 6.24 20.38 -10.16
C GLN A 119 5.18 19.48 -9.50
N VAL A 120 5.62 18.29 -9.05
CA VAL A 120 4.80 17.36 -8.27
C VAL A 120 5.14 17.53 -6.79
N VAL A 121 4.15 17.88 -6.00
CA VAL A 121 4.27 18.17 -4.56
C VAL A 121 3.61 17.05 -3.77
N PRO A 122 4.38 16.23 -3.04
CA PRO A 122 3.81 15.22 -2.15
C PRO A 122 3.28 15.88 -0.88
N VAL A 123 2.07 15.51 -0.49
CA VAL A 123 1.46 15.89 0.80
C VAL A 123 1.34 14.63 1.64
N PRO A 124 2.26 14.42 2.59
CA PRO A 124 2.31 13.18 3.38
C PRO A 124 1.09 13.05 4.29
N GLY A 125 0.76 11.79 4.58
CA GLY A 125 -0.36 11.46 5.46
C GLY A 125 -0.49 9.96 5.69
N PRO A 126 -1.69 9.46 5.96
CA PRO A 126 -1.94 8.07 6.30
C PRO A 126 -1.48 7.09 5.23
N SER A 127 -0.99 5.92 5.69
CA SER A 127 -0.61 4.79 4.85
C SER A 127 -0.89 3.49 5.61
N ALA A 128 -1.72 2.63 5.06
CA ALA A 128 -2.03 1.33 5.67
C ALA A 128 -0.78 0.46 5.83
N ILE A 129 0.18 0.56 4.90
CA ILE A 129 1.46 -0.15 4.94
C ILE A 129 2.26 0.24 6.20
N LEU A 130 2.49 1.53 6.38
CA LEU A 130 3.31 2.02 7.51
C LEU A 130 2.56 1.86 8.82
N THR A 131 1.24 2.06 8.85
CA THR A 131 0.41 1.84 10.03
C THR A 131 0.44 0.38 10.48
N ALA A 132 0.36 -0.58 9.55
CA ALA A 132 0.50 -1.99 9.88
C ALA A 132 1.93 -2.32 10.36
N LEU A 133 2.97 -1.88 9.63
CA LEU A 133 4.37 -2.16 9.98
C LEU A 133 4.72 -1.71 11.41
N CYS A 134 4.35 -0.50 11.81
CA CYS A 134 4.71 0.03 13.12
C CYS A 134 3.99 -0.69 14.29
N ALA A 135 2.93 -1.45 14.02
CA ALA A 135 2.13 -2.14 15.02
C ALA A 135 2.53 -3.62 15.21
N THR A 136 3.39 -4.19 14.37
CA THR A 136 3.69 -5.64 14.38
C THR A 136 4.92 -6.03 15.20
N GLY A 137 5.85 -5.09 15.45
CA GLY A 137 7.13 -5.40 16.11
C GLY A 137 8.11 -6.23 15.25
N LEU A 138 7.82 -6.45 13.96
CA LEU A 138 8.76 -7.05 13.00
C LEU A 138 9.84 -6.03 12.60
N PRO A 139 11.01 -6.47 12.10
CA PRO A 139 12.04 -5.56 11.61
C PRO A 139 11.49 -4.64 10.50
N THR A 140 11.72 -3.34 10.65
CA THR A 140 11.20 -2.31 9.73
C THR A 140 12.28 -1.54 8.99
N ASP A 141 13.55 -1.80 9.29
CA ASP A 141 14.72 -1.19 8.64
C ASP A 141 14.76 -1.46 7.13
N ARG A 142 14.26 -2.64 6.72
CA ARG A 142 14.12 -3.03 5.33
C ARG A 142 12.83 -3.83 5.15
N PHE A 143 11.94 -3.35 4.31
CA PHE A 143 10.70 -4.07 3.96
C PHE A 143 10.43 -4.00 2.45
N ALA A 144 9.58 -4.89 1.96
CA ALA A 144 9.08 -4.88 0.60
C ALA A 144 7.55 -4.91 0.61
N PHE A 145 6.94 -4.00 -0.15
CA PHE A 145 5.50 -4.02 -0.38
C PHE A 145 5.21 -4.75 -1.69
N GLU A 146 4.44 -5.81 -1.62
CA GLU A 146 4.15 -6.72 -2.72
C GLU A 146 2.73 -6.53 -3.29
N GLY A 147 1.93 -5.61 -2.69
CA GLY A 147 0.56 -5.35 -3.12
C GLY A 147 -0.36 -6.54 -2.90
N PHE A 148 -1.30 -6.75 -3.83
CA PHE A 148 -2.21 -7.91 -3.81
C PHE A 148 -1.60 -9.09 -4.54
N LEU A 149 -1.58 -10.25 -3.90
CA LEU A 149 -1.18 -11.50 -4.54
C LEU A 149 -2.19 -11.91 -5.64
N PRO A 150 -1.76 -12.69 -6.65
CA PRO A 150 -2.66 -13.21 -7.68
C PRO A 150 -3.83 -14.00 -7.11
N ALA A 151 -5.03 -13.78 -7.66
CA ALA A 151 -6.24 -14.44 -7.20
C ALA A 151 -6.23 -15.98 -7.43
N LYS A 152 -5.63 -16.43 -8.55
CA LYS A 152 -5.52 -17.84 -8.91
C LYS A 152 -4.43 -18.51 -8.07
N SER A 153 -4.74 -19.63 -7.38
CA SER A 153 -3.83 -20.34 -6.47
C SER A 153 -2.49 -20.70 -7.12
N GLY A 154 -2.46 -21.18 -8.37
CA GLY A 154 -1.22 -21.49 -9.06
C GLY A 154 -0.31 -20.29 -9.28
N ALA A 155 -0.86 -19.15 -9.73
CA ALA A 155 -0.10 -17.91 -9.92
C ALA A 155 0.32 -17.30 -8.56
N ARG A 156 -0.56 -17.38 -7.54
CA ARG A 156 -0.22 -16.96 -6.17
C ARG A 156 0.92 -17.79 -5.61
N GLY A 157 0.89 -19.11 -5.83
CA GLY A 157 1.97 -20.01 -5.44
C GLY A 157 3.30 -19.62 -6.06
N GLN A 158 3.34 -19.38 -7.37
CA GLN A 158 4.56 -18.93 -8.07
C GLN A 158 5.10 -17.60 -7.51
N ALA A 159 4.22 -16.63 -7.25
CA ALA A 159 4.62 -15.36 -6.66
C ALA A 159 5.23 -15.55 -5.26
N LEU A 160 4.62 -16.40 -4.42
CA LEU A 160 5.14 -16.74 -3.10
C LEU A 160 6.46 -17.51 -3.17
N ASP A 161 6.61 -18.45 -4.10
CA ASP A 161 7.86 -19.19 -4.29
C ASP A 161 9.03 -18.25 -4.62
N ALA A 162 8.80 -17.20 -5.41
CA ALA A 162 9.80 -16.17 -5.71
C ALA A 162 10.21 -15.35 -4.46
N LEU A 163 9.33 -15.23 -3.48
CA LEU A 163 9.56 -14.49 -2.23
C LEU A 163 10.01 -15.38 -1.06
N ARG A 164 10.13 -16.70 -1.27
CA ARG A 164 10.44 -17.66 -0.20
C ARG A 164 11.69 -17.31 0.60
N ASN A 165 12.73 -16.86 -0.09
CA ASN A 165 14.04 -16.52 0.49
C ASN A 165 14.21 -15.01 0.72
N GLU A 166 13.16 -14.20 0.60
CA GLU A 166 13.24 -12.76 0.86
C GLU A 166 13.52 -12.50 2.35
N GLN A 167 14.59 -11.77 2.63
CA GLN A 167 15.05 -11.48 4.00
C GLN A 167 14.39 -10.24 4.61
N ARG A 168 13.82 -9.35 3.77
CA ARG A 168 13.11 -8.18 4.23
C ARG A 168 11.74 -8.56 4.76
N THR A 169 11.20 -7.77 5.65
CA THR A 169 9.78 -7.86 6.04
C THR A 169 8.91 -7.62 4.81
N LEU A 170 7.95 -8.51 4.57
CA LEU A 170 7.03 -8.45 3.44
C LEU A 170 5.70 -7.86 3.88
N VAL A 171 5.12 -6.99 3.07
CA VAL A 171 3.80 -6.40 3.32
C VAL A 171 2.90 -6.66 2.12
N PHE A 172 1.70 -7.18 2.38
CA PHE A 172 0.70 -7.48 1.36
C PHE A 172 -0.63 -6.83 1.72
N PHE A 173 -1.37 -6.39 0.72
CA PHE A 173 -2.82 -6.17 0.85
C PHE A 173 -3.56 -7.45 0.53
N GLU A 174 -4.65 -7.71 1.27
CA GLU A 174 -5.47 -8.89 0.98
C GLU A 174 -6.96 -8.62 1.22
N ALA A 175 -7.78 -9.27 0.41
CA ALA A 175 -9.23 -9.19 0.53
C ALA A 175 -9.77 -10.27 1.50
N PRO A 176 -10.83 -9.96 2.27
CA PRO A 176 -11.37 -10.89 3.27
C PRO A 176 -11.67 -12.28 2.73
N HIS A 177 -12.33 -12.36 1.59
CA HIS A 177 -12.74 -13.63 0.98
C HIS A 177 -11.56 -14.50 0.49
N ARG A 178 -10.33 -14.00 0.52
CA ARG A 178 -9.12 -14.68 0.07
C ARG A 178 -8.15 -15.00 1.21
N ILE A 179 -8.29 -14.34 2.36
CA ILE A 179 -7.28 -14.33 3.45
C ILE A 179 -6.90 -15.75 3.89
N VAL A 180 -7.86 -16.64 4.13
CA VAL A 180 -7.61 -18.00 4.60
C VAL A 180 -6.80 -18.79 3.56
N ALA A 181 -7.19 -18.71 2.29
CA ALA A 181 -6.46 -19.39 1.21
C ALA A 181 -5.04 -18.81 1.02
N THR A 182 -4.89 -17.52 1.19
CA THR A 182 -3.58 -16.84 1.09
C THR A 182 -2.67 -17.25 2.24
N LEU A 183 -3.16 -17.26 3.48
CA LEU A 183 -2.40 -17.71 4.66
C LEU A 183 -1.98 -19.19 4.53
N GLY A 184 -2.86 -20.06 4.05
CA GLY A 184 -2.54 -21.46 3.78
C GLY A 184 -1.42 -21.62 2.74
N ASP A 185 -1.50 -20.88 1.63
CA ASP A 185 -0.45 -20.89 0.61
C ASP A 185 0.87 -20.31 1.13
N MET A 186 0.84 -19.28 1.98
CA MET A 186 2.03 -18.72 2.64
C MET A 186 2.66 -19.71 3.61
N ALA A 187 1.87 -20.34 4.49
CA ALA A 187 2.36 -21.31 5.46
C ALA A 187 3.02 -22.51 4.76
N ALA A 188 2.45 -22.98 3.67
CA ALA A 188 3.00 -24.10 2.89
C ALA A 188 4.36 -23.77 2.24
N ARG A 189 4.63 -22.51 1.91
CA ARG A 189 5.84 -22.09 1.17
C ARG A 189 6.90 -21.43 2.02
N PHE A 190 6.46 -20.62 2.99
CA PHE A 190 7.38 -19.88 3.87
C PHE A 190 7.68 -20.66 5.17
N GLY A 191 6.86 -21.66 5.49
CA GLY A 191 6.87 -22.39 6.75
C GLY A 191 5.81 -21.83 7.72
N ALA A 192 5.16 -22.73 8.46
CA ALA A 192 4.09 -22.41 9.40
C ALA A 192 4.57 -21.48 10.55
N ASP A 193 5.82 -21.66 10.96
CA ASP A 193 6.45 -20.87 12.04
C ASP A 193 6.97 -19.49 11.60
N ARG A 194 6.80 -19.11 10.32
CA ARG A 194 7.21 -17.79 9.82
C ARG A 194 6.44 -16.71 10.58
N PRO A 195 7.13 -15.75 11.21
CA PRO A 195 6.46 -14.65 11.90
C PRO A 195 5.54 -13.89 10.96
N ALA A 196 4.30 -13.69 11.37
CA ALA A 196 3.30 -13.00 10.56
C ALA A 196 2.23 -12.32 11.41
N TRP A 197 1.72 -11.19 10.92
CA TRP A 197 0.69 -10.40 11.56
C TRP A 197 -0.37 -9.99 10.55
N LEU A 198 -1.62 -10.01 10.99
CA LEU A 198 -2.77 -9.50 10.25
C LEU A 198 -3.25 -8.21 10.92
N ALA A 199 -3.12 -7.09 10.22
CA ALA A 199 -3.72 -5.82 10.60
C ALA A 199 -5.01 -5.63 9.80
N ARG A 200 -6.13 -5.47 10.49
CA ARG A 200 -7.45 -5.30 9.85
C ARG A 200 -8.17 -4.08 10.37
N GLU A 201 -8.97 -3.46 9.48
CA GLU A 201 -9.81 -2.30 9.81
C GLU A 201 -9.03 -1.19 10.55
N LEU A 202 -7.77 -0.97 10.14
CA LEU A 202 -6.88 0.03 10.74
C LEU A 202 -7.54 1.41 10.80
N THR A 203 -7.38 2.09 11.92
CA THR A 203 -7.97 3.40 12.27
C THR A 203 -9.49 3.42 12.37
N LYS A 204 -10.18 2.27 12.18
CA LYS A 204 -11.64 2.16 12.28
C LYS A 204 -12.06 1.58 13.63
N ARG A 205 -13.38 1.58 13.88
CA ARG A 205 -13.96 1.10 15.14
C ARG A 205 -13.56 -0.34 15.51
N PHE A 206 -13.34 -1.19 14.51
CA PHE A 206 -13.02 -2.61 14.69
C PHE A 206 -11.58 -2.93 14.32
N GLU A 207 -10.67 -1.96 14.52
CA GLU A 207 -9.25 -2.16 14.35
C GLU A 207 -8.73 -3.32 15.18
N GLN A 208 -7.97 -4.20 14.55
CA GLN A 208 -7.25 -5.28 15.22
C GLN A 208 -5.91 -5.53 14.53
N VAL A 209 -4.92 -5.85 15.35
CA VAL A 209 -3.61 -6.36 14.89
C VAL A 209 -3.38 -7.66 15.65
N VAL A 210 -3.39 -8.77 14.93
CA VAL A 210 -3.32 -10.13 15.49
C VAL A 210 -2.24 -10.94 14.78
N GLY A 211 -1.68 -11.93 15.47
CA GLY A 211 -0.72 -12.86 14.90
C GLY A 211 0.44 -13.13 15.85
N ALA A 212 1.32 -13.96 15.43
CA ALA A 212 2.67 -14.23 15.88
C ALA A 212 3.37 -15.03 14.77
N THR A 213 2.71 -16.08 14.25
CA THR A 213 3.16 -16.92 13.14
C THR A 213 2.06 -17.10 12.10
N LEU A 214 2.40 -17.66 10.93
CA LEU A 214 1.40 -18.02 9.92
C LEU A 214 0.43 -19.10 10.42
N ALA A 215 0.90 -20.03 11.24
CA ALA A 215 0.04 -21.04 11.89
C ALA A 215 -0.97 -20.38 12.82
N ASP A 216 -0.51 -19.50 13.74
CA ASP A 216 -1.38 -18.80 14.67
C ASP A 216 -2.45 -17.96 13.94
N LEU A 217 -2.10 -17.36 12.79
CA LEU A 217 -3.06 -16.62 11.98
C LEU A 217 -4.12 -17.54 11.35
N LEU A 218 -3.73 -18.74 10.88
CA LEU A 218 -4.69 -19.72 10.37
C LEU A 218 -5.67 -20.14 11.47
N ASP A 219 -5.16 -20.53 12.64
CA ASP A 219 -5.98 -20.91 13.79
C ASP A 219 -6.91 -19.76 14.20
N TRP A 220 -6.40 -18.53 14.19
CA TRP A 220 -7.19 -17.35 14.52
C TRP A 220 -8.32 -17.13 13.49
N THR A 221 -8.08 -17.32 12.19
CA THR A 221 -9.13 -17.17 11.17
C THR A 221 -10.24 -18.22 11.30
N GLU A 222 -9.90 -19.44 11.73
CA GLU A 222 -10.88 -20.49 12.00
C GLU A 222 -11.72 -20.20 13.25
N ALA A 223 -11.09 -19.65 14.30
CA ALA A 223 -11.75 -19.29 15.54
C ALA A 223 -12.64 -18.04 15.44
N HIS A 224 -12.37 -17.15 14.47
CA HIS A 224 -13.03 -15.84 14.35
C HIS A 224 -13.54 -15.55 12.93
N PRO A 225 -14.38 -16.41 12.34
CA PRO A 225 -14.87 -16.21 10.97
C PRO A 225 -15.64 -14.89 10.78
N GLU A 226 -16.30 -14.40 11.84
CA GLU A 226 -17.00 -13.11 11.84
C GLU A 226 -16.06 -11.91 11.71
N ALA A 227 -14.80 -12.06 12.07
CA ALA A 227 -13.78 -11.03 11.93
C ALA A 227 -13.16 -10.96 10.53
N ILE A 228 -13.43 -11.95 9.65
CA ILE A 228 -12.90 -12.00 8.29
C ILE A 228 -13.70 -11.06 7.37
N ARG A 229 -13.53 -9.76 7.59
CA ARG A 229 -14.20 -8.68 6.84
C ARG A 229 -13.41 -7.38 6.92
N GLY A 230 -13.71 -6.47 6.00
CA GLY A 230 -13.06 -5.16 5.92
C GLY A 230 -11.72 -5.21 5.20
N GLU A 231 -10.92 -4.19 5.37
CA GLU A 231 -9.60 -4.05 4.74
C GLU A 231 -8.52 -4.73 5.58
N MET A 232 -7.60 -5.41 4.91
CA MET A 232 -6.60 -6.25 5.57
C MET A 232 -5.20 -6.00 5.00
N VAL A 233 -4.23 -5.92 5.90
CA VAL A 233 -2.79 -5.87 5.60
C VAL A 233 -2.12 -7.03 6.29
N LEU A 234 -1.42 -7.87 5.52
CA LEU A 234 -0.54 -8.91 6.04
C LEU A 234 0.88 -8.39 6.11
N VAL A 235 1.53 -8.58 7.26
CA VAL A 235 2.95 -8.28 7.45
C VAL A 235 3.64 -9.58 7.84
N VAL A 236 4.60 -10.03 7.02
CA VAL A 236 5.27 -11.32 7.18
C VAL A 236 6.77 -11.08 7.36
N GLY A 237 7.35 -11.69 8.37
CA GLY A 237 8.77 -11.59 8.64
C GLY A 237 9.63 -12.16 7.49
N GLY A 238 10.80 -11.59 7.31
CA GLY A 238 11.77 -12.06 6.32
C GLY A 238 12.25 -13.48 6.57
N CYS A 239 12.82 -14.13 5.56
CA CYS A 239 13.45 -15.43 5.68
C CYS A 239 14.67 -15.33 6.61
N PRO A 240 14.80 -16.16 7.66
CA PRO A 240 16.00 -16.20 8.48
C PRO A 240 17.24 -16.56 7.66
N LEU A 241 18.37 -15.88 7.92
CA LEU A 241 19.64 -16.13 7.21
C LEU A 241 20.08 -17.60 7.26
N ALA A 242 19.90 -18.27 8.38
CA ALA A 242 20.21 -19.69 8.54
C ALA A 242 19.39 -20.61 7.61
N ALA A 243 18.15 -20.20 7.25
CA ALA A 243 17.31 -20.96 6.32
C ALA A 243 17.76 -20.76 4.85
N VAL A 244 18.38 -19.63 4.52
CA VAL A 244 18.95 -19.38 3.18
C VAL A 244 20.23 -20.19 2.99
N GLU A 245 21.06 -20.31 4.00
CA GLU A 245 22.29 -21.11 3.94
C GLU A 245 22.01 -22.61 3.78
N SER A 246 20.91 -23.13 4.35
CA SER A 246 20.52 -24.54 4.25
C SER A 246 19.95 -24.93 2.87
N THR A 247 19.66 -23.97 1.99
CA THR A 247 19.13 -24.28 0.64
C THR A 247 20.23 -24.56 -0.38
N VAL A 248 21.48 -24.35 -0.05
CA VAL A 248 22.60 -24.82 -0.86
C VAL A 248 22.76 -26.31 -0.60
N ASP A 249 22.28 -27.14 -1.52
CA ASP A 249 22.51 -28.57 -1.52
C ASP A 249 24.00 -28.83 -1.79
N VAL A 250 24.77 -28.76 -0.68
CA VAL A 250 26.22 -28.91 -0.69
C VAL A 250 26.62 -30.26 -1.28
N ASP A 251 25.83 -31.31 -1.01
CA ASP A 251 26.07 -32.66 -1.52
C ASP A 251 25.90 -32.70 -3.03
N ARG A 252 24.86 -32.04 -3.55
CA ARG A 252 24.63 -31.92 -4.99
C ARG A 252 25.71 -31.10 -5.68
N LEU A 253 26.16 -30.02 -5.05
CA LEU A 253 27.27 -29.17 -5.56
C LEU A 253 28.58 -29.96 -5.58
N LEU A 254 28.85 -30.73 -4.50
CA LEU A 254 30.02 -31.61 -4.38
C LEU A 254 29.99 -32.70 -5.44
N MET A 255 28.85 -33.34 -5.68
CA MET A 255 28.71 -34.37 -6.70
C MET A 255 28.93 -33.80 -8.11
N LEU A 256 28.43 -32.62 -8.40
CA LEU A 256 28.68 -31.93 -9.67
C LEU A 256 30.12 -31.54 -9.87
N LEU A 257 30.80 -31.07 -8.82
CA LEU A 257 32.22 -30.76 -8.85
C LEU A 257 33.07 -32.03 -9.03
N LEU A 258 32.77 -33.11 -8.30
CA LEU A 258 33.47 -34.39 -8.43
C LEU A 258 33.31 -35.02 -9.81
N ALA A 259 32.13 -34.87 -10.42
CA ALA A 259 31.88 -35.34 -11.79
C ALA A 259 32.60 -34.52 -12.86
N SER A 260 33.00 -33.30 -12.58
CA SER A 260 33.72 -32.41 -13.50
C SER A 260 35.26 -32.47 -13.35
N LEU A 261 35.77 -33.15 -12.30
CA LEU A 261 37.21 -33.31 -12.12
C LEU A 261 37.75 -34.50 -12.91
N PRO A 262 38.84 -34.34 -13.66
CA PRO A 262 39.44 -35.46 -14.37
C PRO A 262 39.97 -36.50 -13.36
N THR A 263 39.44 -37.72 -13.45
CA THR A 263 40.01 -38.89 -12.75
C THR A 263 41.42 -39.16 -13.28
N LYS A 264 42.43 -39.00 -12.41
CA LYS A 264 43.78 -39.44 -12.71
C LYS A 264 43.89 -40.94 -12.60
#